data_073e0ff773a99179bcf0702ffba2580d
#
_entry.id   073e0ff773a99179bcf0702ffba2580d
#
_cell.length_a   1.000
_cell.length_b   1.000
_cell.length_c   1.000
_cell.angle_alpha   90.00
_cell.angle_beta   90.00
_cell.angle_gamma   90.00
#
_symmetry.space_group_name_H-M   'P 1'
#
loop_
_entity.id
_entity.type
_entity.pdbx_description
1 polymer ?
#
loop_
_entity_poly.entity_id
_entity_poly.type
_entity_poly.pdbx_seq_one_letter_code
_entity_poly.pdbx_strand_id
1 'polypeptide(L)'
;RVAWLAACHIPELAACAIFYGGRVKIPLGGGHPAPIELAGKIQCPVIGFFGNEDRNPTPEDVDDYSRALSAAGVRHEFFRYDGAGHAFQNFPTPERYNEAASEDAWEKVLAFLTRELG
;
A
#
# COMPACT_ATOMS: atom_id res chain seq x y z
N ARG A 1 1.20 -6.24 3.09
CA ARG A 1 2.62 -6.67 3.19
C ARG A 1 3.07 -7.43 1.94
N VAL A 2 2.25 -8.36 1.43
CA VAL A 2 2.62 -9.20 0.28
C VAL A 2 2.95 -8.38 -0.96
N ALA A 3 2.12 -7.39 -1.31
CA ALA A 3 2.37 -6.56 -2.47
C ALA A 3 3.70 -5.78 -2.35
N TRP A 4 3.99 -5.25 -1.16
CA TRP A 4 5.26 -4.58 -0.89
C TRP A 4 6.45 -5.52 -1.13
N LEU A 5 6.39 -6.72 -0.55
CA LEU A 5 7.45 -7.72 -0.71
C LEU A 5 7.60 -8.16 -2.17
N ALA A 6 6.50 -8.33 -2.89
CA ALA A 6 6.55 -8.66 -4.31
C ALA A 6 7.30 -7.58 -5.08
N ALA A 7 7.01 -6.30 -4.82
CA ALA A 7 7.71 -5.19 -5.47
C ALA A 7 9.21 -5.17 -5.13
N CYS A 8 9.58 -5.59 -3.91
CA CYS A 8 10.99 -5.65 -3.52
C CYS A 8 11.76 -6.78 -4.21
N HIS A 9 11.09 -7.89 -4.51
CA HIS A 9 11.77 -9.11 -4.97
C HIS A 9 11.54 -9.46 -6.44
N ILE A 10 10.62 -8.78 -7.11
CA ILE A 10 10.29 -9.05 -8.52
C ILE A 10 10.56 -7.78 -9.33
N PRO A 11 11.79 -7.62 -9.85
CA PRO A 11 12.18 -6.39 -10.53
C PRO A 11 11.46 -6.16 -11.86
N GLU A 12 10.82 -7.19 -12.41
CA GLU A 12 10.08 -7.11 -13.66
C GLU A 12 8.68 -6.50 -13.52
N LEU A 13 8.21 -6.25 -12.28
CA LEU A 13 6.91 -5.63 -12.08
C LEU A 13 6.88 -4.20 -12.63
N ALA A 14 5.86 -3.92 -13.44
CA ALA A 14 5.67 -2.60 -14.04
C ALA A 14 5.00 -1.61 -13.09
N ALA A 15 4.24 -2.09 -12.11
CA ALA A 15 3.50 -1.27 -11.16
C ALA A 15 3.11 -2.09 -9.93
N CYS A 16 2.88 -1.42 -8.81
CA CYS A 16 2.46 -2.06 -7.57
C CYS A 16 1.31 -1.29 -6.93
N ALA A 17 0.22 -1.98 -6.62
CA ALA A 17 -0.92 -1.42 -5.90
C ALA A 17 -1.03 -2.07 -4.52
N ILE A 18 -1.05 -1.26 -3.48
CA ILE A 18 -1.12 -1.71 -2.10
C ILE A 18 -2.45 -1.28 -1.49
N PHE A 19 -3.26 -2.25 -1.10
CA PHE A 19 -4.50 -2.00 -0.38
C PHE A 19 -4.31 -2.34 1.09
N TYR A 20 -4.45 -1.34 1.96
CA TYR A 20 -4.34 -1.45 3.42
C TYR A 20 -3.16 -2.30 3.92
N GLY A 21 -1.99 -2.18 3.30
CA GLY A 21 -0.82 -3.01 3.60
C GLY A 21 -0.27 -2.81 5.00
N GLY A 22 -0.51 -3.77 5.89
CA GLY A 22 0.00 -3.75 7.26
C GLY A 22 1.29 -4.52 7.43
N ARG A 23 1.88 -4.42 8.62
CA ARG A 23 3.07 -5.18 9.07
C ARG A 23 4.31 -4.99 8.19
N VAL A 24 4.43 -3.86 7.52
CA VAL A 24 5.59 -3.56 6.65
C VAL A 24 6.82 -3.19 7.50
N LYS A 25 6.60 -2.73 8.72
CA LYS A 25 7.68 -2.38 9.66
C LYS A 25 8.12 -3.55 10.54
N ILE A 26 7.49 -4.72 10.40
CA ILE A 26 7.74 -5.89 11.26
C ILE A 26 8.53 -6.93 10.48
N PRO A 27 9.69 -7.38 10.99
CA PRO A 27 10.46 -8.46 10.34
C PRO A 27 9.64 -9.74 10.21
N LEU A 28 9.92 -10.51 9.16
CA LEU A 28 9.26 -11.79 8.91
C LEU A 28 9.74 -12.92 9.81
N GLY A 29 10.81 -12.69 10.57
CA GLY A 29 11.47 -13.73 11.35
C GLY A 29 12.63 -14.37 10.58
N GLY A 30 13.29 -15.34 11.20
CA GLY A 30 14.38 -16.06 10.54
C GLY A 30 15.58 -15.21 10.13
N GLY A 31 15.77 -14.05 10.77
CA GLY A 31 16.86 -13.13 10.43
C GLY A 31 16.58 -12.25 9.21
N HIS A 32 15.39 -12.32 8.62
CA HIS A 32 15.03 -11.47 7.49
C HIS A 32 14.72 -10.05 7.96
N PRO A 33 15.07 -9.02 7.17
CA PRO A 33 14.74 -7.63 7.52
C PRO A 33 13.25 -7.36 7.45
N ALA A 34 12.80 -6.27 8.07
CA ALA A 34 11.42 -5.80 7.89
C ALA A 34 11.24 -5.34 6.43
N PRO A 35 10.06 -5.57 5.84
CA PRO A 35 9.83 -5.17 4.44
C PRO A 35 10.17 -3.71 4.14
N ILE A 36 9.94 -2.80 5.08
CA ILE A 36 10.25 -1.37 4.90
C ILE A 36 11.74 -1.13 4.62
N GLU A 37 12.61 -1.95 5.19
CA GLU A 37 14.07 -1.83 4.99
C GLU A 37 14.48 -2.21 3.58
N LEU A 38 13.60 -2.87 2.83
CA LEU A 38 13.85 -3.30 1.45
C LEU A 38 13.30 -2.32 0.41
N ALA A 39 12.80 -1.16 0.83
CA ALA A 39 12.20 -0.18 -0.09
C ALA A 39 13.13 0.20 -1.25
N GLY A 40 14.44 0.24 -1.02
CA GLY A 40 15.42 0.55 -2.05
C GLY A 40 15.50 -0.45 -3.19
N LYS A 41 14.90 -1.63 -3.04
CA LYS A 41 14.83 -2.65 -4.10
C LYS A 41 13.64 -2.46 -5.04
N ILE A 42 12.69 -1.61 -4.68
CA ILE A 42 11.48 -1.39 -5.49
C ILE A 42 11.84 -0.58 -6.72
N GLN A 43 11.54 -1.10 -7.90
CA GLN A 43 11.88 -0.47 -9.19
C GLN A 43 10.66 -0.03 -9.99
N CYS A 44 9.46 -0.18 -9.44
CA CYS A 44 8.24 0.22 -10.13
C CYS A 44 7.50 1.31 -9.34
N PRO A 45 6.64 2.10 -10.00
CA PRO A 45 5.79 3.04 -9.29
C PRO A 45 4.80 2.31 -8.39
N VAL A 46 4.43 2.94 -7.27
CA VAL A 46 3.57 2.36 -6.25
C VAL A 46 2.37 3.27 -6.01
N ILE A 47 1.17 2.69 -5.95
CA ILE A 47 -0.01 3.37 -5.45
C ILE A 47 -0.49 2.65 -4.19
N GLY A 48 -0.93 3.39 -3.18
CA GLY A 48 -1.38 2.80 -1.93
C GLY A 48 -2.69 3.41 -1.44
N PHE A 49 -3.53 2.59 -0.80
CA PHE A 49 -4.84 3.00 -0.29
C PHE A 49 -4.98 2.56 1.16
N PHE A 50 -5.25 3.52 2.04
CA PHE A 50 -5.23 3.28 3.49
C PHE A 50 -6.39 4.00 4.17
N GLY A 51 -7.02 3.34 5.13
CA GLY A 51 -8.04 3.96 5.98
C GLY A 51 -7.40 4.65 7.18
N ASN A 52 -7.82 5.85 7.50
CA ASN A 52 -7.28 6.60 8.64
C ASN A 52 -7.76 6.08 10.00
N GLU A 53 -8.78 5.20 10.00
CA GLU A 53 -9.23 4.50 11.20
C GLU A 53 -8.58 3.12 11.36
N ASP A 54 -7.68 2.75 10.45
CA ASP A 54 -6.98 1.47 10.50
C ASP A 54 -5.93 1.47 11.63
N ARG A 55 -5.77 0.33 12.27
CA ARG A 55 -4.78 0.13 13.33
C ARG A 55 -3.56 -0.69 12.86
N ASN A 56 -3.62 -1.25 11.66
CA ASN A 56 -2.53 -2.02 11.08
C ASN A 56 -2.65 -2.02 9.54
N PRO A 57 -2.09 -1.01 8.87
CA PRO A 57 -1.19 0.01 9.40
C PRO A 57 -1.94 1.17 10.07
N THR A 58 -1.29 1.79 11.05
CA THR A 58 -1.75 3.07 11.61
C THR A 58 -1.43 4.20 10.63
N PRO A 59 -2.06 5.39 10.77
CA PRO A 59 -1.65 6.55 9.98
C PRO A 59 -0.16 6.88 10.07
N GLU A 60 0.44 6.71 11.27
CA GLU A 60 1.87 6.91 11.47
C GLU A 60 2.72 5.90 10.72
N ASP A 61 2.26 4.64 10.64
CA ASP A 61 2.93 3.62 9.84
C ASP A 61 2.92 4.00 8.37
N VAL A 62 1.80 4.50 7.87
CA VAL A 62 1.66 4.93 6.48
C VAL A 62 2.59 6.12 6.19
N ASP A 63 2.74 7.05 7.14
CA ASP A 63 3.73 8.13 7.03
C ASP A 63 5.14 7.56 6.86
N ASP A 64 5.48 6.56 7.66
CA ASP A 64 6.80 5.91 7.59
C ASP A 64 7.00 5.19 6.26
N TYR A 65 5.97 4.54 5.73
CA TYR A 65 6.03 3.90 4.41
C TYR A 65 6.34 4.93 3.32
N SER A 66 5.65 6.06 3.35
CA SER A 66 5.84 7.13 2.37
C SER A 66 7.25 7.71 2.46
N ARG A 67 7.75 7.94 3.67
CA ARG A 67 9.12 8.42 3.87
C ARG A 67 10.16 7.44 3.34
N ALA A 68 9.96 6.15 3.56
CA ALA A 68 10.88 5.11 3.09
C ALA A 68 10.93 5.06 1.56
N LEU A 69 9.77 5.16 0.90
CA LEU A 69 9.70 5.16 -0.55
C LEU A 69 10.33 6.44 -1.13
N SER A 70 10.09 7.59 -0.51
CA SER A 70 10.69 8.85 -0.94
C SER A 70 12.22 8.81 -0.80
N ALA A 71 12.73 8.31 0.33
CA ALA A 71 14.17 8.18 0.57
C ALA A 71 14.83 7.23 -0.44
N ALA A 72 14.10 6.22 -0.90
CA ALA A 72 14.57 5.26 -1.89
C ALA A 72 14.41 5.76 -3.34
N GLY A 73 13.83 6.94 -3.55
CA GLY A 73 13.58 7.48 -4.88
C GLY A 73 12.46 6.78 -5.64
N VAL A 74 11.56 6.09 -4.94
CA VAL A 74 10.44 5.37 -5.55
C VAL A 74 9.26 6.32 -5.74
N ARG A 75 8.81 6.47 -6.99
CA ARG A 75 7.62 7.28 -7.30
C ARG A 75 6.39 6.58 -6.73
N HIS A 76 5.62 7.30 -5.90
CA HIS A 76 4.44 6.71 -5.26
C HIS A 76 3.35 7.75 -5.00
N GLU A 77 2.11 7.24 -4.89
CA GLU A 77 0.93 8.02 -4.56
C GLU A 77 0.17 7.25 -3.47
N PHE A 78 -0.07 7.89 -2.33
CA PHE A 78 -0.83 7.29 -1.24
C PHE A 78 -2.11 8.07 -1.01
N PHE A 79 -3.24 7.36 -0.97
CA PHE A 79 -4.57 7.93 -0.70
C PHE A 79 -5.06 7.41 0.64
N ARG A 80 -5.54 8.33 1.46
CA ARG A 80 -5.97 8.05 2.83
C ARG A 80 -7.42 8.48 2.99
N TYR A 81 -8.21 7.64 3.63
CA TYR A 81 -9.65 7.84 3.73
C TYR A 81 -10.09 7.98 5.19
N ASP A 82 -10.63 9.16 5.52
CA ASP A 82 -11.23 9.39 6.83
C ASP A 82 -12.48 8.52 6.97
N GLY A 83 -12.70 7.99 8.18
CA GLY A 83 -13.84 7.13 8.45
C GLY A 83 -13.73 5.71 7.91
N ALA A 84 -12.64 5.36 7.25
CA ALA A 84 -12.41 4.02 6.73
C ALA A 84 -11.39 3.28 7.58
N GLY A 85 -11.68 2.01 7.89
CA GLY A 85 -10.78 1.11 8.60
C GLY A 85 -10.11 0.12 7.66
N HIS A 86 -9.58 -0.94 8.23
CA HIS A 86 -8.92 -2.01 7.46
C HIS A 86 -9.92 -2.75 6.58
N ALA A 87 -9.49 -3.07 5.34
CA ALA A 87 -10.30 -3.83 4.38
C ALA A 87 -11.62 -3.11 4.01
N PHE A 88 -11.55 -1.79 3.80
CA PHE A 88 -12.75 -0.99 3.53
C PHE A 88 -13.45 -1.32 2.21
N GLN A 89 -12.84 -2.12 1.34
CA GLN A 89 -13.47 -2.61 0.10
C GLN A 89 -14.24 -3.92 0.29
N ASN A 90 -14.24 -4.48 1.49
CA ASN A 90 -14.86 -5.77 1.78
C ASN A 90 -16.38 -5.63 1.94
N PHE A 91 -17.11 -5.52 0.82
CA PHE A 91 -18.55 -5.29 0.85
C PHE A 91 -19.37 -6.42 1.51
N PRO A 92 -18.95 -7.71 1.50
CA PRO A 92 -19.64 -8.74 2.25
C PRO A 92 -19.58 -8.57 3.78
N THR A 93 -18.70 -7.71 4.29
CA THR A 93 -18.57 -7.43 5.72
C THR A 93 -18.98 -5.98 5.98
N PRO A 94 -20.27 -5.71 6.29
CA PRO A 94 -20.78 -4.34 6.39
C PRO A 94 -20.02 -3.46 7.39
N GLU A 95 -19.48 -4.04 8.48
CA GLU A 95 -18.73 -3.29 9.49
C GLU A 95 -17.42 -2.72 8.96
N ARG A 96 -16.89 -3.30 7.89
CA ARG A 96 -15.63 -2.87 7.27
C ARG A 96 -15.83 -2.06 6.01
N TYR A 97 -16.94 -2.31 5.30
CA TYR A 97 -17.17 -1.70 4.00
C TYR A 97 -17.42 -0.19 4.13
N ASN A 98 -16.67 0.58 3.36
CA ASN A 98 -16.89 2.01 3.19
C ASN A 98 -17.05 2.27 1.69
N GLU A 99 -18.28 2.50 1.25
CA GLU A 99 -18.61 2.62 -0.16
C GLU A 99 -17.85 3.74 -0.84
N ALA A 100 -17.84 4.93 -0.24
CA ALA A 100 -17.18 6.11 -0.82
C ALA A 100 -15.67 5.89 -0.98
N ALA A 101 -15.01 5.35 0.05
CA ALA A 101 -13.58 5.03 -0.01
C ALA A 101 -13.30 3.95 -1.03
N SER A 102 -14.14 2.90 -1.06
CA SER A 102 -13.99 1.78 -2.00
C SER A 102 -14.10 2.23 -3.44
N GLU A 103 -15.10 3.03 -3.77
CA GLU A 103 -15.31 3.53 -5.13
C GLU A 103 -14.18 4.45 -5.57
N ASP A 104 -13.76 5.36 -4.70
CA ASP A 104 -12.65 6.28 -5.00
C ASP A 104 -11.34 5.53 -5.22
N ALA A 105 -11.02 4.56 -4.34
CA ALA A 105 -9.82 3.75 -4.47
C ALA A 105 -9.82 2.94 -5.76
N TRP A 106 -10.97 2.36 -6.11
CA TRP A 106 -11.11 1.57 -7.34
C TRP A 106 -10.88 2.42 -8.58
N GLU A 107 -11.50 3.60 -8.64
CA GLU A 107 -11.30 4.55 -9.74
C GLU A 107 -9.83 4.93 -9.88
N LYS A 108 -9.17 5.25 -8.76
CA LYS A 108 -7.78 5.67 -8.77
C LYS A 108 -6.80 4.56 -9.17
N VAL A 109 -7.04 3.33 -8.71
CA VAL A 109 -6.15 2.22 -9.09
C VAL A 109 -6.29 1.89 -10.57
N LEU A 110 -7.50 1.95 -11.12
CA LEU A 110 -7.70 1.71 -12.55
C LEU A 110 -7.00 2.79 -13.39
N ALA A 111 -7.12 4.06 -13.01
CA ALA A 111 -6.43 5.15 -13.68
C ALA A 111 -4.91 4.99 -13.61
N PHE A 112 -4.40 4.62 -12.45
CA PHE A 112 -2.97 4.36 -12.24
C PHE A 112 -2.48 3.22 -13.14
N LEU A 113 -3.18 2.10 -13.16
CA LEU A 113 -2.77 0.94 -13.96
C LEU A 113 -2.84 1.27 -15.47
N THR A 114 -3.85 2.02 -15.90
CA THR A 114 -3.96 2.46 -17.29
C THR A 114 -2.77 3.33 -17.68
N ARG A 115 -2.38 4.27 -16.82
CA ARG A 115 -1.23 5.15 -17.06
C ARG A 115 0.10 4.38 -17.09
N GLU A 116 0.29 3.44 -16.17
CA GLU A 116 1.57 2.76 -16.00
C GLU A 116 1.75 1.56 -16.93
N LEU A 117 0.67 0.90 -17.30
CA LEU A 117 0.73 -0.29 -18.16
C LEU A 117 0.45 0.02 -19.64
N GLY A 118 0.10 1.26 -19.93
CA GLY A 118 -0.15 1.70 -21.27
C GLY A 118 -1.43 1.23 -21.85
#